data_36627ccfff169a08ed18a647a66eca79
#
_entry.id   36627ccfff169a08ed18a647a66eca79
#
_cell.length_a   1.000
_cell.length_b   1.000
_cell.length_c   1.000
_cell.angle_alpha   90.00
_cell.angle_beta   90.00
_cell.angle_gamma   90.00
#
_symmetry.space_group_name_H-M   'P 1'
#
loop_
_entity.id
_entity.type
_entity.pdbx_description
1 polymer ?
#
loop_
_entity_poly.entity_id
_entity_poly.type
_entity_poly.pdbx_seq_one_letter_code
_entity_poly.pdbx_strand_id
1 'polypeptide(L)'
;ELGEHFDIHGGGNDLIFPHHENEIAQSECYTGKEFSRYWIHNGMLQLGGEKMSKSLGNIISIKEFLSKRSSDVMRMLVLNGTYRAPLLFNDDTLDAAERNVERLKSALKPASPSASGLVADAASALIAATESAKTNFTDAMDSDFNTAGAVAALFELSKSINTARDNGANAE
;
A
#
# COMPACT_ATOMS: atom_id res chain seq x y z
N GLU A 1 28.24 -7.72 -8.25
CA GLU A 1 27.77 -6.33 -8.54
C GLU A 1 27.11 -5.68 -7.34
N LEU A 2 26.41 -6.45 -6.49
CA LEU A 2 25.72 -5.95 -5.28
C LEU A 2 26.59 -5.96 -4.02
N GLY A 3 27.79 -6.56 -4.08
CA GLY A 3 28.67 -6.72 -2.93
C GLY A 3 28.45 -8.05 -2.20
N GLU A 4 29.06 -8.16 -1.03
CA GLU A 4 29.04 -9.38 -0.20
C GLU A 4 27.93 -9.34 0.88
N HIS A 5 27.28 -8.19 1.04
CA HIS A 5 26.26 -7.92 2.03
C HIS A 5 25.28 -6.88 1.46
N PHE A 6 23.99 -7.02 1.70
CA PHE A 6 22.98 -6.00 1.33
C PHE A 6 22.00 -5.70 2.44
N ASP A 7 21.32 -4.56 2.27
CA ASP A 7 20.40 -4.08 3.30
C ASP A 7 19.13 -4.94 3.36
N ILE A 8 18.54 -5.29 2.22
CA ILE A 8 17.26 -5.97 2.17
C ILE A 8 17.30 -7.12 1.17
N HIS A 9 16.87 -8.30 1.58
CA HIS A 9 16.57 -9.44 0.73
C HIS A 9 15.11 -9.88 0.95
N GLY A 10 14.41 -10.23 -0.11
CA GLY A 10 12.99 -10.56 0.02
C GLY A 10 12.48 -11.56 -1.00
N GLY A 11 11.31 -12.12 -0.68
CA GLY A 11 10.63 -13.06 -1.56
C GLY A 11 9.27 -13.49 -1.02
N GLY A 12 8.68 -14.50 -1.61
CA GLY A 12 7.48 -15.12 -1.07
C GLY A 12 7.76 -15.96 0.18
N ASN A 13 6.76 -16.18 1.01
CA ASN A 13 6.86 -17.03 2.19
C ASN A 13 7.32 -18.47 1.86
N ASP A 14 7.08 -18.94 0.64
CA ASP A 14 7.49 -20.25 0.17
C ASP A 14 9.00 -20.36 -0.11
N LEU A 15 9.70 -19.23 -0.18
CA LEU A 15 11.16 -19.19 -0.39
C LEU A 15 11.95 -19.21 0.92
N ILE A 16 11.33 -19.01 2.08
CA ILE A 16 12.03 -19.02 3.37
C ILE A 16 12.86 -20.30 3.49
N PHE A 17 12.23 -21.44 3.25
CA PHE A 17 12.89 -22.74 3.27
C PHE A 17 12.47 -23.59 2.07
N PRO A 18 13.42 -24.24 1.36
CA PRO A 18 14.87 -24.26 1.65
C PRO A 18 15.68 -23.17 0.95
N HIS A 19 15.06 -22.31 0.12
CA HIS A 19 15.78 -21.44 -0.82
C HIS A 19 16.64 -20.38 -0.11
N HIS A 20 16.03 -19.50 0.68
CA HIS A 20 16.75 -18.42 1.36
C HIS A 20 17.74 -18.96 2.43
N GLU A 21 17.39 -20.04 3.12
CA GLU A 21 18.30 -20.69 4.06
C GLU A 21 19.57 -21.21 3.35
N ASN A 22 19.42 -21.73 2.14
CA ASN A 22 20.56 -22.15 1.32
C ASN A 22 21.37 -20.96 0.81
N GLU A 23 20.74 -19.84 0.45
CA GLU A 23 21.44 -18.63 0.05
C GLU A 23 22.29 -18.06 1.20
N ILE A 24 21.73 -18.01 2.41
CA ILE A 24 22.46 -17.63 3.64
C ILE A 24 23.67 -18.54 3.81
N ALA A 25 23.44 -19.85 3.84
CA ALA A 25 24.52 -20.83 4.06
C ALA A 25 25.65 -20.69 3.02
N GLN A 26 25.31 -20.57 1.74
CA GLN A 26 26.29 -20.42 0.66
C GLN A 26 27.06 -19.10 0.76
N SER A 27 26.36 -18.00 0.96
CA SER A 27 26.98 -16.67 0.97
C SER A 27 27.85 -16.47 2.21
N GLU A 28 27.33 -16.79 3.39
CA GLU A 28 28.03 -16.56 4.66
C GLU A 28 29.21 -17.52 4.85
N CYS A 29 29.12 -18.78 4.39
CA CYS A 29 30.25 -19.68 4.36
C CYS A 29 31.37 -19.23 3.43
N TYR A 30 31.03 -18.57 2.33
CA TYR A 30 32.02 -18.09 1.37
C TYR A 30 32.66 -16.75 1.78
N THR A 31 31.84 -15.80 2.26
CA THR A 31 32.28 -14.43 2.55
C THR A 31 32.73 -14.21 3.99
N GLY A 32 32.25 -15.05 4.94
CA GLY A 32 32.39 -14.82 6.38
C GLY A 32 31.61 -13.61 6.90
N LYS A 33 30.64 -13.10 6.14
CA LYS A 33 29.82 -11.91 6.46
C LYS A 33 28.35 -12.25 6.44
N GLU A 34 27.57 -11.53 7.22
CA GLU A 34 26.10 -11.57 7.17
C GLU A 34 25.62 -11.27 5.74
N PHE A 35 24.74 -12.10 5.20
CA PHE A 35 24.27 -12.01 3.82
C PHE A 35 23.33 -10.81 3.62
N SER A 36 22.31 -10.67 4.47
CA SER A 36 21.38 -9.55 4.40
C SER A 36 20.93 -9.12 5.80
N ARG A 37 20.85 -7.80 6.00
CA ARG A 37 20.46 -7.20 7.27
C ARG A 37 18.97 -7.37 7.58
N TYR A 38 18.11 -7.26 6.56
CA TYR A 38 16.67 -7.38 6.70
C TYR A 38 16.11 -8.38 5.69
N TRP A 39 15.16 -9.17 6.16
CA TRP A 39 14.45 -10.16 5.35
C TRP A 39 12.98 -9.81 5.29
N ILE A 40 12.42 -9.70 4.08
CA ILE A 40 11.01 -9.38 3.87
C ILE A 40 10.35 -10.52 3.09
N HIS A 41 9.37 -11.17 3.72
CA HIS A 41 8.63 -12.27 3.10
C HIS A 41 7.16 -11.90 2.94
N ASN A 42 6.65 -11.96 1.70
CA ASN A 42 5.25 -11.65 1.41
C ASN A 42 4.40 -12.90 1.27
N GLY A 43 3.12 -12.72 1.61
CA GLY A 43 2.08 -13.70 1.34
C GLY A 43 1.92 -13.95 -0.16
N MET A 44 1.32 -15.07 -0.50
CA MET A 44 1.10 -15.50 -1.87
C MET A 44 -0.12 -14.80 -2.47
N LEU A 45 -0.05 -14.51 -3.77
CA LEU A 45 -1.21 -14.06 -4.53
C LEU A 45 -2.16 -15.25 -4.77
N GLN A 46 -3.42 -15.08 -4.43
CA GLN A 46 -4.50 -16.08 -4.59
C GLN A 46 -5.54 -15.57 -5.59
N LEU A 47 -5.78 -16.36 -6.63
CA LEU A 47 -6.83 -16.13 -7.63
C LEU A 47 -8.05 -16.98 -7.29
N GLY A 48 -9.21 -16.33 -7.02
CA GLY A 48 -10.43 -17.06 -6.68
C GLY A 48 -10.33 -17.96 -5.44
N GLY A 49 -9.35 -17.70 -4.54
CA GLY A 49 -9.07 -18.52 -3.36
C GLY A 49 -8.01 -19.60 -3.57
N GLU A 50 -7.50 -19.78 -4.79
CA GLU A 50 -6.41 -20.70 -5.12
C GLU A 50 -5.09 -19.97 -5.38
N LYS A 51 -3.96 -20.62 -5.05
CA LYS A 51 -2.62 -20.08 -5.35
C LYS A 51 -2.47 -19.88 -6.86
N MET A 52 -2.07 -18.67 -7.28
CA MET A 52 -1.71 -18.41 -8.67
C MET A 52 -0.43 -19.20 -9.04
N SER A 53 -0.49 -20.01 -10.09
CA SER A 53 0.67 -20.76 -10.57
C SER A 53 0.62 -21.02 -12.08
N LYS A 54 1.81 -21.15 -12.68
CA LYS A 54 1.93 -21.50 -14.11
C LYS A 54 1.32 -22.85 -14.44
N SER A 55 1.41 -23.82 -13.54
CA SER A 55 0.87 -25.17 -13.74
C SER A 55 -0.66 -25.21 -13.77
N LEU A 56 -1.33 -24.28 -13.11
CA LEU A 56 -2.80 -24.15 -13.11
C LEU A 56 -3.32 -23.28 -14.28
N GLY A 57 -2.43 -22.61 -15.03
CA GLY A 57 -2.82 -21.75 -16.13
C GLY A 57 -3.61 -20.50 -15.74
N ASN A 58 -3.64 -20.17 -14.44
CA ASN A 58 -4.41 -19.07 -13.87
C ASN A 58 -3.59 -17.78 -13.66
N ILE A 59 -2.63 -17.51 -14.56
CA ILE A 59 -1.78 -16.32 -14.50
C ILE A 59 -2.45 -15.16 -15.21
N ILE A 60 -2.56 -14.03 -14.51
CA ILE A 60 -2.91 -12.74 -15.10
C ILE A 60 -1.65 -11.89 -15.20
N SER A 61 -1.31 -11.47 -16.42
CA SER A 61 -0.17 -10.57 -16.59
C SER A 61 -0.53 -9.14 -16.18
N ILE A 62 0.47 -8.37 -15.70
CA ILE A 62 0.29 -6.94 -15.41
C ILE A 62 -0.23 -6.19 -16.63
N LYS A 63 0.26 -6.52 -17.82
CA LYS A 63 -0.20 -5.92 -19.09
C LYS A 63 -1.68 -6.16 -19.34
N GLU A 64 -2.16 -7.37 -19.11
CA GLU A 64 -3.57 -7.71 -19.24
C GLU A 64 -4.43 -6.98 -18.20
N PHE A 65 -3.98 -6.92 -16.95
CA PHE A 65 -4.64 -6.14 -15.91
C PHE A 65 -4.77 -4.67 -16.32
N LEU A 66 -3.67 -4.03 -16.74
CA LEU A 66 -3.63 -2.61 -17.11
C LEU A 66 -4.44 -2.29 -18.38
N SER A 67 -4.81 -3.28 -19.18
CA SER A 67 -5.74 -3.08 -20.29
C SER A 67 -7.20 -2.93 -19.84
N LYS A 68 -7.52 -3.35 -18.62
CA LYS A 68 -8.89 -3.36 -18.07
C LYS A 68 -9.07 -2.35 -16.91
N ARG A 69 -8.02 -2.13 -16.12
CA ARG A 69 -8.07 -1.29 -14.91
C ARG A 69 -6.80 -0.43 -14.78
N SER A 70 -6.88 0.66 -14.00
CA SER A 70 -5.75 1.56 -13.82
C SER A 70 -4.66 0.97 -12.90
N SER A 71 -3.44 1.49 -13.04
CA SER A 71 -2.32 1.15 -12.16
C SER A 71 -2.58 1.49 -10.69
N ASP A 72 -3.39 2.53 -10.43
CA ASP A 72 -3.72 2.94 -9.06
C ASP A 72 -4.61 1.92 -8.36
N VAL A 73 -5.51 1.25 -9.10
CA VAL A 73 -6.32 0.14 -8.58
C VAL A 73 -5.42 -1.03 -8.16
N MET A 74 -4.41 -1.37 -8.97
CA MET A 74 -3.46 -2.42 -8.60
C MET A 74 -2.66 -2.04 -7.35
N ARG A 75 -2.15 -0.81 -7.28
CA ARG A 75 -1.43 -0.34 -6.09
C ARG A 75 -2.33 -0.37 -4.85
N MET A 76 -3.56 0.12 -4.96
CA MET A 76 -4.53 0.12 -3.86
C MET A 76 -4.87 -1.30 -3.41
N LEU A 77 -5.04 -2.26 -4.32
CA LEU A 77 -5.26 -3.67 -3.99
C LEU A 77 -4.12 -4.20 -3.10
N VAL A 78 -2.87 -3.95 -3.49
CA VAL A 78 -1.68 -4.39 -2.73
C VAL A 78 -1.58 -3.69 -1.38
N LEU A 79 -1.89 -2.39 -1.31
CA LEU A 79 -1.75 -1.59 -0.09
C LEU A 79 -2.88 -1.76 0.92
N ASN A 80 -4.01 -2.35 0.52
CA ASN A 80 -5.17 -2.56 1.41
C ASN A 80 -4.97 -3.64 2.47
N GLY A 81 -3.92 -4.44 2.38
CA GLY A 81 -3.61 -5.52 3.31
C GLY A 81 -2.18 -5.49 3.80
N THR A 82 -1.89 -6.32 4.82
CA THR A 82 -0.50 -6.55 5.21
C THR A 82 0.22 -7.40 4.17
N TYR A 83 1.46 -7.05 3.84
CA TYR A 83 2.26 -7.80 2.88
C TYR A 83 2.52 -9.26 3.30
N ARG A 84 2.45 -9.56 4.61
CA ARG A 84 2.66 -10.93 5.15
C ARG A 84 1.50 -11.88 4.89
N ALA A 85 0.29 -11.34 4.69
CA ALA A 85 -0.91 -12.13 4.44
C ALA A 85 -1.06 -12.48 2.96
N PRO A 86 -1.75 -13.57 2.62
CA PRO A 86 -2.13 -13.84 1.25
C PRO A 86 -2.97 -12.71 0.66
N LEU A 87 -2.65 -12.30 -0.57
CA LEU A 87 -3.40 -11.28 -1.29
C LEU A 87 -4.46 -11.95 -2.17
N LEU A 88 -5.74 -11.70 -1.87
CA LEU A 88 -6.86 -12.16 -2.68
C LEU A 88 -7.03 -11.28 -3.92
N PHE A 89 -7.03 -11.91 -5.08
CA PHE A 89 -7.28 -11.27 -6.36
C PHE A 89 -8.57 -11.83 -6.96
N ASN A 90 -9.65 -11.08 -6.86
CA ASN A 90 -10.94 -11.37 -7.46
C ASN A 90 -11.68 -10.04 -7.76
N ASP A 91 -12.83 -10.13 -8.44
CA ASP A 91 -13.57 -8.94 -8.84
C ASP A 91 -14.02 -8.10 -7.64
N ASP A 92 -14.44 -8.71 -6.53
CA ASP A 92 -14.88 -7.99 -5.33
C ASP A 92 -13.76 -7.16 -4.72
N THR A 93 -12.54 -7.73 -4.62
CA THR A 93 -11.37 -7.01 -4.08
C THR A 93 -10.89 -5.92 -5.02
N LEU A 94 -10.99 -6.12 -6.33
CA LEU A 94 -10.66 -5.13 -7.33
C LEU A 94 -11.65 -3.96 -7.34
N ASP A 95 -12.94 -4.25 -7.24
CA ASP A 95 -13.99 -3.22 -7.17
C ASP A 95 -13.90 -2.43 -5.86
N ALA A 96 -13.51 -3.08 -4.75
CA ALA A 96 -13.23 -2.39 -3.50
C ALA A 96 -12.01 -1.47 -3.63
N ALA A 97 -10.93 -1.94 -4.28
CA ALA A 97 -9.74 -1.12 -4.53
C ALA A 97 -10.07 0.10 -5.41
N GLU A 98 -10.90 -0.08 -6.45
CA GLU A 98 -11.32 1.01 -7.32
C GLU A 98 -12.15 2.06 -6.57
N ARG A 99 -13.13 1.65 -5.76
CA ARG A 99 -13.87 2.56 -4.89
C ARG A 99 -12.97 3.32 -3.92
N ASN A 100 -11.96 2.66 -3.37
CA ASN A 100 -10.98 3.29 -2.48
C ASN A 100 -10.12 4.34 -3.20
N VAL A 101 -9.67 4.07 -4.42
CA VAL A 101 -8.96 5.06 -5.26
C VAL A 101 -9.85 6.27 -5.53
N GLU A 102 -11.09 6.08 -5.95
CA GLU A 102 -12.01 7.20 -6.21
C GLU A 102 -12.34 7.99 -4.93
N ARG A 103 -12.41 7.33 -3.79
CA ARG A 103 -12.59 8.00 -2.50
C ARG A 103 -11.41 8.92 -2.18
N LEU A 104 -10.15 8.48 -2.37
CA LEU A 104 -8.98 9.35 -2.19
C LEU A 104 -8.95 10.48 -3.20
N LYS A 105 -9.24 10.21 -4.48
CA LYS A 105 -9.31 11.23 -5.52
C LYS A 105 -10.35 12.30 -5.22
N SER A 106 -11.40 11.98 -4.48
CA SER A 106 -12.43 12.94 -4.11
C SER A 106 -11.88 14.12 -3.30
N ALA A 107 -10.83 13.91 -2.50
CA ALA A 107 -10.17 14.98 -1.75
C ALA A 107 -9.39 15.96 -2.63
N LEU A 108 -9.03 15.54 -3.86
CA LEU A 108 -8.28 16.36 -4.81
C LEU A 108 -9.20 17.23 -5.71
N LYS A 109 -10.52 17.13 -5.53
CA LYS A 109 -11.45 17.98 -6.28
C LYS A 109 -11.26 19.44 -5.89
N PRO A 110 -11.36 20.38 -6.86
CA PRO A 110 -11.23 21.80 -6.58
C PRO A 110 -12.30 22.29 -5.61
N ALA A 111 -12.02 23.39 -4.94
CA ALA A 111 -13.00 24.12 -4.15
C ALA A 111 -14.18 24.60 -5.04
N SER A 112 -15.34 24.82 -4.42
CA SER A 112 -16.47 25.41 -5.12
C SER A 112 -16.13 26.83 -5.60
N PRO A 113 -16.56 27.24 -6.81
CA PRO A 113 -16.41 28.62 -7.25
C PRO A 113 -17.07 29.66 -6.32
N SER A 114 -18.03 29.22 -5.50
CA SER A 114 -18.71 30.04 -4.49
C SER A 114 -18.12 29.92 -3.08
N ALA A 115 -16.97 29.25 -2.93
CA ALA A 115 -16.34 29.10 -1.63
C ALA A 115 -15.88 30.47 -1.07
N SER A 116 -16.24 30.71 0.18
CA SER A 116 -15.97 31.98 0.88
C SER A 116 -14.84 31.88 1.91
N GLY A 117 -14.23 30.71 2.02
CA GLY A 117 -13.23 30.38 3.04
C GLY A 117 -13.84 29.70 4.26
N LEU A 118 -12.98 29.07 5.08
CA LEU A 118 -13.38 28.45 6.33
C LEU A 118 -13.41 29.49 7.47
N VAL A 119 -14.33 29.29 8.40
CA VAL A 119 -14.23 29.96 9.72
C VAL A 119 -13.05 29.42 10.50
N ALA A 120 -12.47 30.22 11.39
CA ALA A 120 -11.21 29.92 12.10
C ALA A 120 -11.20 28.55 12.80
N ASP A 121 -12.31 28.18 13.45
CA ASP A 121 -12.41 26.87 14.13
C ASP A 121 -12.36 25.69 13.18
N ALA A 122 -13.02 25.81 12.01
CA ALA A 122 -13.00 24.78 10.97
C ALA A 122 -11.61 24.66 10.30
N ALA A 123 -10.93 25.79 10.10
CA ALA A 123 -9.56 25.81 9.60
C ALA A 123 -8.60 25.14 10.60
N SER A 124 -8.71 25.46 11.88
CA SER A 124 -7.93 24.85 12.97
C SER A 124 -8.17 23.32 13.04
N ALA A 125 -9.41 22.90 12.91
CA ALA A 125 -9.78 21.47 12.88
C ALA A 125 -9.14 20.73 11.69
N LEU A 126 -9.10 21.35 10.50
CA LEU A 126 -8.47 20.75 9.32
C LEU A 126 -6.95 20.64 9.48
N ILE A 127 -6.30 21.64 10.06
CA ILE A 127 -4.86 21.60 10.39
C ILE A 127 -4.59 20.45 11.36
N ALA A 128 -5.36 20.36 12.45
CA ALA A 128 -5.21 19.27 13.43
C ALA A 128 -5.43 17.88 12.80
N ALA A 129 -6.41 17.73 11.91
CA ALA A 129 -6.65 16.49 11.18
C ALA A 129 -5.48 16.14 10.27
N THR A 130 -4.82 17.13 9.66
CA THR A 130 -3.65 16.92 8.79
C THR A 130 -2.46 16.43 9.60
N GLU A 131 -2.15 17.05 10.75
CA GLU A 131 -1.05 16.61 11.62
C GLU A 131 -1.32 15.20 12.21
N SER A 132 -2.57 14.94 12.60
CA SER A 132 -2.96 13.61 13.08
C SER A 132 -2.80 12.55 12.00
N ALA A 133 -3.22 12.83 10.77
CA ALA A 133 -3.08 11.91 9.65
C ALA A 133 -1.61 11.63 9.34
N LYS A 134 -0.75 12.64 9.37
CA LYS A 134 0.70 12.50 9.17
C LYS A 134 1.33 11.59 10.25
N THR A 135 1.00 11.82 11.50
CA THR A 135 1.48 11.01 12.63
C THR A 135 1.01 9.56 12.47
N ASN A 136 -0.30 9.35 12.30
CA ASN A 136 -0.88 8.01 12.17
C ASN A 136 -0.34 7.25 10.95
N PHE A 137 -0.09 7.96 9.84
CA PHE A 137 0.54 7.37 8.65
C PHE A 137 1.96 6.90 8.96
N THR A 138 2.77 7.75 9.58
CA THR A 138 4.16 7.43 9.92
C THR A 138 4.21 6.27 10.91
N ASP A 139 3.42 6.31 11.99
CA ASP A 139 3.37 5.25 12.99
C ASP A 139 2.94 3.90 12.39
N ALA A 140 1.97 3.93 11.46
CA ALA A 140 1.56 2.73 10.75
C ALA A 140 2.69 2.17 9.87
N MET A 141 3.39 3.02 9.13
CA MET A 141 4.51 2.60 8.28
C MET A 141 5.70 2.09 9.10
N ASP A 142 5.99 2.70 10.25
CA ASP A 142 7.04 2.26 11.18
C ASP A 142 6.68 0.94 11.88
N SER A 143 5.39 0.60 11.92
CA SER A 143 4.90 -0.68 12.43
C SER A 143 4.85 -1.76 11.36
N ASP A 144 6.01 -2.28 10.98
CA ASP A 144 6.18 -3.38 10.01
C ASP A 144 5.46 -3.12 8.67
N PHE A 145 5.57 -1.90 8.15
CA PHE A 145 4.92 -1.49 6.90
C PHE A 145 3.40 -1.77 6.89
N ASN A 146 2.70 -1.40 7.96
CA ASN A 146 1.24 -1.50 8.04
C ASN A 146 0.57 -0.53 7.05
N THR A 147 0.63 -0.86 5.76
CA THR A 147 0.08 -0.04 4.69
C THR A 147 -1.44 0.13 4.80
N ALA A 148 -2.15 -0.86 5.32
CA ALA A 148 -3.60 -0.75 5.56
C ALA A 148 -3.91 0.34 6.58
N GLY A 149 -3.14 0.42 7.68
CA GLY A 149 -3.24 1.50 8.68
C GLY A 149 -2.88 2.88 8.09
N ALA A 150 -1.81 2.93 7.29
CA ALA A 150 -1.40 4.16 6.61
C ALA A 150 -2.48 4.67 5.64
N VAL A 151 -3.08 3.78 4.84
CA VAL A 151 -4.20 4.11 3.94
C VAL A 151 -5.43 4.56 4.72
N ALA A 152 -5.72 3.95 5.87
CA ALA A 152 -6.83 4.38 6.74
C ALA A 152 -6.63 5.83 7.23
N ALA A 153 -5.41 6.22 7.61
CA ALA A 153 -5.11 7.61 7.99
C ALA A 153 -5.37 8.60 6.83
N LEU A 154 -5.04 8.20 5.59
CA LEU A 154 -5.35 9.00 4.40
C LEU A 154 -6.86 9.09 4.13
N PHE A 155 -7.65 8.07 4.42
CA PHE A 155 -9.11 8.12 4.29
C PHE A 155 -9.74 9.07 5.29
N GLU A 156 -9.26 9.11 6.53
CA GLU A 156 -9.75 10.08 7.52
C GLU A 156 -9.40 11.52 7.14
N LEU A 157 -8.20 11.75 6.63
CA LEU A 157 -7.83 13.06 6.11
C LEU A 157 -8.69 13.45 4.89
N SER A 158 -8.90 12.53 3.94
CA SER A 158 -9.75 12.75 2.78
C SER A 158 -11.18 13.14 3.18
N LYS A 159 -11.72 12.50 4.22
CA LYS A 159 -13.03 12.85 4.78
C LYS A 159 -13.03 14.28 5.34
N SER A 160 -11.99 14.64 6.10
CA SER A 160 -11.86 15.99 6.68
C SER A 160 -11.76 17.07 5.59
N ILE A 161 -10.96 16.83 4.54
CA ILE A 161 -10.82 17.72 3.38
C ILE A 161 -12.17 17.89 2.66
N ASN A 162 -12.88 16.79 2.37
CA ASN A 162 -14.17 16.86 1.71
C ASN A 162 -15.19 17.63 2.55
N THR A 163 -15.24 17.38 3.86
CA THR A 163 -16.11 18.10 4.79
C THR A 163 -15.78 19.62 4.81
N ALA A 164 -14.49 19.96 4.86
CA ALA A 164 -14.06 21.36 4.83
C ALA A 164 -14.47 22.04 3.50
N ARG A 165 -14.26 21.35 2.37
CA ARG A 165 -14.67 21.86 1.06
C ARG A 165 -16.19 22.08 0.97
N ASP A 166 -16.99 21.14 1.47
CA ASP A 166 -18.44 21.23 1.47
C ASP A 166 -18.95 22.37 2.39
N ASN A 167 -18.15 22.73 3.40
CA ASN A 167 -18.37 23.87 4.29
C ASN A 167 -17.75 25.19 3.78
N GLY A 168 -17.29 25.23 2.54
CA GLY A 168 -16.86 26.45 1.88
C GLY A 168 -15.36 26.73 1.92
N ALA A 169 -14.50 25.72 2.19
CA ALA A 169 -13.07 25.89 2.04
C ALA A 169 -12.71 26.34 0.63
N ASN A 170 -11.88 27.37 0.51
CA ASN A 170 -11.28 27.82 -0.75
C ASN A 170 -9.85 27.26 -0.90
N ALA A 171 -9.20 27.60 -1.99
CA ALA A 171 -7.86 27.11 -2.32
C ALA A 171 -6.70 27.89 -1.66
N GLU A 172 -7.01 28.86 -0.79
CA GLU A 172 -6.01 29.71 -0.11
C GLU A 172 -5.64 29.18 1.27
#